data_e6b827fe67114a35111e9d1014c24a21
#
_entry.id   e6b827fe67114a35111e9d1014c24a21
#
_cell.length_a   1.000
_cell.length_b   1.000
_cell.length_c   1.000
_cell.angle_alpha   90.00
_cell.angle_beta   90.00
_cell.angle_gamma   90.00
#
_symmetry.space_group_name_H-M   'P 1'
#
loop_
_entity.id
_entity.type
_entity.pdbx_description
1 polymer ?
#
loop_
_entity_poly.entity_id
_entity_poly.type
_entity_poly.pdbx_seq_one_letter_code
_entity_poly.pdbx_strand_id
1 'polypeptide(L)'
;MLLLASLLSVMPGLPACVEAFGDQAASGPGTALGTFHVVGTQTGNTCGEGALGATRLWEFDVDLARGDGALFWDNGASVIEGVLGEDQVSFSIEGRVVVDMRAGDGPPGPPCSVERRDRAHGELGDAGDDVARFEARLSYTFAPTAGSRCEDLVAGELSVAPVFAALPCGMDYELSAKRSGPPLE
;
A
#
# COMPACT_ATOMS: atom_id res chain seq x y z
N MET A 1 14.40 -3.20 74.65
CA MET A 1 13.45 -2.15 74.20
C MET A 1 14.13 -1.37 73.07
N LEU A 2 13.97 -1.85 71.87
CA LEU A 2 14.54 -1.18 70.63
C LEU A 2 13.38 -0.73 69.80
N LEU A 3 13.26 0.56 69.60
CA LEU A 3 12.30 1.20 68.71
C LEU A 3 12.87 1.21 67.29
N LEU A 4 12.23 0.49 66.36
CA LEU A 4 12.48 0.59 64.92
C LEU A 4 11.60 1.71 64.36
N ALA A 5 12.24 2.76 63.89
CA ALA A 5 11.61 3.83 63.13
C ALA A 5 11.53 3.44 61.64
N SER A 6 10.31 3.24 61.15
CA SER A 6 10.05 3.02 59.71
C SER A 6 10.07 4.35 58.96
N LEU A 7 11.05 4.52 58.07
CA LEU A 7 11.10 5.61 57.09
C LEU A 7 10.21 5.25 55.88
N LEU A 8 9.06 5.92 55.76
CA LEU A 8 8.26 5.94 54.53
C LEU A 8 8.97 6.86 53.51
N SER A 9 9.53 6.23 52.48
CA SER A 9 9.99 6.96 51.28
C SER A 9 8.78 7.27 50.39
N VAL A 10 8.42 8.55 50.31
CA VAL A 10 7.48 9.09 49.34
C VAL A 10 8.24 9.25 48.03
N MET A 11 7.94 8.39 47.03
CA MET A 11 8.40 8.59 45.65
C MET A 11 7.55 9.69 45.00
N PRO A 12 8.17 10.76 44.47
CA PRO A 12 7.45 11.71 43.63
C PRO A 12 7.07 11.04 42.32
N GLY A 13 5.75 10.98 42.04
CA GLY A 13 5.21 10.51 40.79
C GLY A 13 5.76 11.33 39.62
N LEU A 14 6.43 10.68 38.70
CA LEU A 14 6.77 11.21 37.38
C LEU A 14 5.44 11.47 36.64
N PRO A 15 5.23 12.66 36.09
CA PRO A 15 4.13 12.85 35.16
C PRO A 15 4.40 11.94 33.94
N ALA A 16 3.53 10.97 33.72
CA ALA A 16 3.46 10.26 32.45
C ALA A 16 3.13 11.32 31.38
N CYS A 17 4.13 11.69 30.60
CA CYS A 17 3.89 12.34 29.32
C CYS A 17 3.12 11.31 28.47
N VAL A 18 1.82 11.42 28.48
CA VAL A 18 0.99 10.91 27.41
C VAL A 18 1.33 11.84 26.23
N GLU A 19 2.34 11.46 25.45
CA GLU A 19 2.49 12.02 24.12
C GLU A 19 1.19 11.64 23.40
N ALA A 20 0.31 12.63 23.27
CA ALA A 20 -0.75 12.57 22.31
C ALA A 20 -0.06 12.20 20.98
N PHE A 21 -0.40 11.03 20.44
CA PHE A 21 -0.13 10.73 19.04
C PHE A 21 -0.95 11.78 18.28
N GLY A 22 -0.33 12.95 18.07
CA GLY A 22 -0.86 13.96 17.17
C GLY A 22 -0.97 13.28 15.81
N ASP A 23 -2.10 13.48 15.19
CA ASP A 23 -2.32 13.14 13.80
C ASP A 23 -1.08 13.55 13.01
N GLN A 24 -0.25 12.57 12.65
CA GLN A 24 0.79 12.79 11.67
C GLN A 24 0.06 12.86 10.35
N ALA A 25 -0.37 14.08 10.04
CA ALA A 25 -0.88 14.42 8.73
C ALA A 25 0.09 13.91 7.67
N ALA A 26 -0.46 13.35 6.62
CA ALA A 26 0.24 12.82 5.45
C ALA A 26 1.50 13.63 5.14
N SER A 27 2.66 12.99 5.31
CA SER A 27 3.97 13.65 5.22
C SER A 27 4.49 13.72 3.78
N GLY A 28 3.63 13.59 2.79
CA GLY A 28 3.98 13.80 1.38
C GLY A 28 4.28 15.28 1.11
N PRO A 29 5.17 15.60 0.16
CA PRO A 29 5.37 16.97 -0.27
C PRO A 29 4.09 17.52 -0.92
N GLY A 30 3.81 18.82 -0.73
CA GLY A 30 2.68 19.50 -1.36
C GLY A 30 1.49 19.77 -0.44
N THR A 31 0.34 20.11 -1.04
CA THR A 31 -0.92 20.36 -0.34
C THR A 31 -1.64 19.04 -0.09
N ALA A 32 -1.93 18.75 1.18
CA ALA A 32 -2.68 17.56 1.55
C ALA A 32 -4.12 17.62 1.04
N LEU A 33 -4.59 16.55 0.38
CA LEU A 33 -5.98 16.38 -0.05
C LEU A 33 -6.80 15.60 0.98
N GLY A 34 -6.13 14.88 1.88
CA GLY A 34 -6.73 14.11 2.98
C GLY A 34 -6.53 12.60 2.86
N THR A 35 -7.10 11.89 3.83
CA THR A 35 -7.14 10.43 3.85
C THR A 35 -8.39 9.94 3.14
N PHE A 36 -8.23 8.94 2.29
CA PHE A 36 -9.30 8.33 1.50
C PHE A 36 -9.42 6.85 1.83
N HIS A 37 -10.63 6.43 2.15
CA HIS A 37 -10.97 5.02 2.24
C HIS A 37 -11.26 4.49 0.84
N VAL A 38 -10.47 3.52 0.41
CA VAL A 38 -10.50 2.94 -0.94
C VAL A 38 -11.10 1.55 -0.88
N VAL A 39 -12.05 1.29 -1.78
CA VAL A 39 -12.61 -0.03 -2.03
C VAL A 39 -12.18 -0.47 -3.42
N GLY A 40 -11.44 -1.58 -3.50
CA GLY A 40 -11.00 -2.19 -4.75
C GLY A 40 -11.81 -3.43 -5.09
N THR A 41 -12.39 -3.47 -6.29
CA THR A 41 -13.13 -4.63 -6.81
C THR A 41 -12.33 -5.25 -7.96
N GLN A 42 -12.00 -6.55 -7.84
CA GLN A 42 -11.26 -7.26 -8.87
C GLN A 42 -12.11 -7.43 -10.13
N THR A 43 -11.59 -7.00 -11.28
CA THR A 43 -12.22 -7.11 -12.59
C THR A 43 -11.52 -8.09 -13.51
N GLY A 44 -10.24 -8.41 -13.24
CA GLY A 44 -9.46 -9.38 -14.01
C GLY A 44 -8.41 -10.05 -13.13
N ASN A 45 -8.14 -11.35 -13.39
CA ASN A 45 -7.09 -12.09 -12.71
C ASN A 45 -6.61 -13.27 -13.56
N THR A 46 -5.40 -13.17 -14.10
CA THR A 46 -4.71 -14.27 -14.79
C THR A 46 -3.63 -14.92 -13.94
N CYS A 47 -3.35 -14.35 -12.72
CA CYS A 47 -2.37 -14.89 -11.79
C CYS A 47 -2.89 -16.07 -10.95
N GLY A 48 -4.22 -16.22 -10.86
CA GLY A 48 -4.85 -17.26 -10.05
C GLY A 48 -5.16 -16.80 -8.61
N GLU A 49 -6.01 -17.56 -7.93
CA GLU A 49 -6.49 -17.20 -6.58
C GLU A 49 -5.40 -17.26 -5.50
N GLY A 50 -4.32 -18.03 -5.71
CA GLY A 50 -3.17 -18.14 -4.80
C GLY A 50 -2.13 -17.05 -4.97
N ALA A 51 -2.24 -16.17 -5.98
CA ALA A 51 -1.27 -15.14 -6.24
C ALA A 51 -1.27 -14.06 -5.14
N LEU A 52 -0.11 -13.44 -4.95
CA LEU A 52 0.13 -12.42 -3.92
C LEU A 52 -0.91 -11.30 -3.98
N GLY A 53 -1.76 -11.21 -2.94
CA GLY A 53 -2.77 -10.15 -2.83
C GLY A 53 -3.99 -10.33 -3.74
N ALA A 54 -4.20 -11.51 -4.33
CA ALA A 54 -5.36 -11.80 -5.17
C ALA A 54 -6.64 -11.94 -4.33
N THR A 55 -7.20 -10.82 -3.91
CA THR A 55 -8.51 -10.76 -3.27
C THR A 55 -9.52 -10.14 -4.20
N ARG A 56 -10.78 -10.65 -4.18
CA ARG A 56 -11.86 -10.12 -5.04
C ARG A 56 -12.34 -8.75 -4.59
N LEU A 57 -12.29 -8.50 -3.31
CA LEU A 57 -12.61 -7.23 -2.68
C LEU A 57 -11.56 -6.95 -1.61
N TRP A 58 -11.02 -5.75 -1.59
CA TRP A 58 -10.10 -5.30 -0.56
C TRP A 58 -10.32 -3.83 -0.25
N GLU A 59 -10.05 -3.47 0.98
CA GLU A 59 -10.25 -2.12 1.50
C GLU A 59 -8.95 -1.66 2.15
N PHE A 60 -8.60 -0.39 1.94
CA PHE A 60 -7.41 0.21 2.53
C PHE A 60 -7.57 1.73 2.55
N ASP A 61 -6.78 2.38 3.39
CA ASP A 61 -6.72 3.82 3.44
C ASP A 61 -5.45 4.32 2.71
N VAL A 62 -5.56 5.50 2.10
CA VAL A 62 -4.46 6.18 1.44
C VAL A 62 -4.53 7.67 1.73
N ASP A 63 -3.38 8.26 2.03
CA ASP A 63 -3.25 9.70 2.13
C ASP A 63 -2.82 10.28 0.79
N LEU A 64 -3.56 11.28 0.30
CA LEU A 64 -3.22 11.98 -0.93
C LEU A 64 -2.75 13.40 -0.65
N ALA A 65 -1.73 13.82 -1.40
CA ALA A 65 -1.29 15.20 -1.49
C ALA A 65 -0.97 15.57 -2.94
N ARG A 66 -1.06 16.85 -3.29
CA ARG A 66 -0.70 17.34 -4.62
C ARG A 66 0.31 18.47 -4.57
N GLY A 67 1.17 18.60 -5.56
CA GLY A 67 2.10 19.73 -5.72
C GLY A 67 2.89 19.61 -7.02
N ASP A 68 3.13 20.75 -7.65
CA ASP A 68 4.00 20.88 -8.83
C ASP A 68 3.67 19.91 -10.00
N GLY A 69 2.39 19.64 -10.24
CA GLY A 69 1.95 18.70 -11.28
C GLY A 69 2.08 17.22 -10.90
N ALA A 70 2.37 16.93 -9.63
CA ALA A 70 2.44 15.59 -9.08
C ALA A 70 1.25 15.29 -8.16
N LEU A 71 0.88 14.02 -8.07
CA LEU A 71 0.02 13.45 -7.03
C LEU A 71 0.87 12.50 -6.19
N PHE A 72 0.89 12.71 -4.89
CA PHE A 72 1.59 11.86 -3.94
C PHE A 72 0.58 10.91 -3.30
N TRP A 73 0.89 9.62 -3.37
CA TRP A 73 0.08 8.52 -2.85
C TRP A 73 0.85 7.85 -1.71
N ASP A 74 0.41 8.04 -0.48
CA ASP A 74 0.97 7.40 0.69
C ASP A 74 0.04 6.27 1.15
N ASN A 75 0.51 5.04 1.07
CA ASN A 75 -0.23 3.84 1.48
C ASN A 75 0.18 3.36 2.89
N GLY A 76 0.85 4.20 3.65
CA GLY A 76 1.38 3.89 4.99
C GLY A 76 2.70 3.11 5.00
N ALA A 77 3.12 2.54 3.86
CA ALA A 77 4.41 1.86 3.72
C ALA A 77 5.42 2.69 2.92
N SER A 78 4.94 3.48 1.97
CA SER A 78 5.76 4.36 1.12
C SER A 78 4.91 5.43 0.47
N VAL A 79 5.53 6.58 0.23
CA VAL A 79 4.99 7.63 -0.62
C VAL A 79 5.41 7.36 -2.06
N ILE A 80 4.44 7.24 -2.96
CA ILE A 80 4.67 7.04 -4.39
C ILE A 80 4.28 8.35 -5.09
N GLU A 81 5.23 8.92 -5.84
CA GLU A 81 4.98 10.08 -6.67
C GLU A 81 4.37 9.63 -8.00
N GLY A 82 3.25 10.24 -8.36
CA GLY A 82 2.56 10.07 -9.63
C GLY A 82 2.48 11.39 -10.39
N VAL A 83 1.95 11.32 -11.59
CA VAL A 83 1.71 12.48 -12.46
C VAL A 83 0.26 12.93 -12.32
N LEU A 84 0.05 14.22 -12.07
CA LEU A 84 -1.25 14.88 -12.14
C LEU A 84 -1.39 15.56 -13.51
N GLY A 85 -2.51 15.35 -14.18
CA GLY A 85 -2.79 15.95 -15.47
C GLY A 85 -2.90 17.48 -15.42
N GLU A 86 -2.81 18.14 -16.57
CA GLU A 86 -2.98 19.60 -16.68
C GLU A 86 -4.39 20.05 -16.27
N ASP A 87 -5.38 19.14 -16.34
CA ASP A 87 -6.75 19.33 -15.88
C ASP A 87 -6.88 19.33 -14.34
N GLN A 88 -5.81 19.01 -13.62
CA GLN A 88 -5.76 18.86 -12.16
C GLN A 88 -6.73 17.82 -11.59
N VAL A 89 -7.25 16.94 -12.44
CA VAL A 89 -8.22 15.87 -12.12
C VAL A 89 -7.66 14.50 -12.48
N SER A 90 -7.20 14.30 -13.71
CA SER A 90 -6.64 13.02 -14.14
C SER A 90 -5.28 12.76 -13.50
N PHE A 91 -5.02 11.51 -13.14
CA PHE A 91 -3.74 11.14 -12.56
C PHE A 91 -3.26 9.76 -13.01
N SER A 92 -1.95 9.56 -12.93
CA SER A 92 -1.33 8.25 -13.09
C SER A 92 -0.23 8.02 -12.05
N ILE A 93 -0.19 6.81 -11.48
CA ILE A 93 0.78 6.41 -10.48
C ILE A 93 1.39 5.09 -10.94
N GLU A 94 2.72 4.98 -10.88
CA GLU A 94 3.42 3.75 -11.18
C GLU A 94 4.33 3.36 -10.03
N GLY A 95 4.25 2.10 -9.61
CA GLY A 95 5.11 1.48 -8.62
C GLY A 95 5.81 0.24 -9.18
N ARG A 96 6.96 -0.08 -8.61
CA ARG A 96 7.71 -1.29 -8.97
C ARG A 96 8.36 -1.88 -7.73
N VAL A 97 8.21 -3.19 -7.57
CA VAL A 97 8.88 -3.94 -6.52
C VAL A 97 9.39 -5.26 -7.07
N VAL A 98 10.56 -5.69 -6.61
CA VAL A 98 11.11 -7.03 -6.90
C VAL A 98 11.03 -7.85 -5.62
N VAL A 99 10.36 -8.99 -5.70
CA VAL A 99 10.19 -9.92 -4.59
C VAL A 99 11.03 -11.16 -4.84
N ASP A 100 11.92 -11.48 -3.91
CA ASP A 100 12.63 -12.77 -3.89
C ASP A 100 11.68 -13.82 -3.32
N MET A 101 11.22 -14.72 -4.18
CA MET A 101 10.27 -15.79 -3.83
C MET A 101 10.88 -16.90 -2.98
N ARG A 102 12.18 -16.85 -2.73
CA ARG A 102 12.93 -17.81 -1.88
C ARG A 102 13.40 -17.19 -0.56
N ALA A 103 13.16 -15.90 -0.36
CA ALA A 103 13.53 -15.23 0.89
C ALA A 103 12.75 -15.76 2.09
N GLY A 104 13.40 -15.84 3.25
CA GLY A 104 12.80 -16.32 4.49
C GLY A 104 12.33 -17.77 4.40
N ASP A 105 11.06 -18.00 4.75
CA ASP A 105 10.41 -19.33 4.72
C ASP A 105 9.83 -19.70 3.33
N GLY A 106 10.32 -19.04 2.28
CA GLY A 106 9.93 -19.33 0.90
C GLY A 106 10.21 -20.77 0.51
N PRO A 107 9.47 -21.35 -0.46
CA PRO A 107 9.68 -22.74 -0.88
C PRO A 107 11.10 -22.94 -1.42
N PRO A 108 11.75 -24.07 -1.08
CA PRO A 108 13.10 -24.38 -1.59
C PRO A 108 13.04 -24.55 -3.11
N GLY A 109 14.10 -24.12 -3.79
CA GLY A 109 14.18 -24.26 -5.24
C GLY A 109 15.25 -23.40 -5.87
N PRO A 110 15.32 -23.36 -7.20
CA PRO A 110 16.25 -22.49 -7.92
C PRO A 110 15.93 -21.01 -7.66
N PRO A 111 16.88 -20.08 -7.80
CA PRO A 111 16.63 -18.64 -7.61
C PRO A 111 15.45 -18.17 -8.44
N CYS A 112 14.47 -17.53 -7.77
CA CYS A 112 13.29 -16.97 -8.40
C CYS A 112 12.97 -15.61 -7.78
N SER A 113 13.09 -14.55 -8.57
CA SER A 113 12.63 -13.20 -8.23
C SER A 113 11.57 -12.78 -9.24
N VAL A 114 10.50 -12.24 -8.72
CA VAL A 114 9.36 -11.74 -9.51
C VAL A 114 9.28 -10.24 -9.38
N GLU A 115 9.25 -9.55 -10.49
CA GLU A 115 8.94 -8.12 -10.55
C GLU A 115 7.44 -7.94 -10.56
N ARG A 116 6.92 -7.13 -9.61
CA ARG A 116 5.56 -6.60 -9.65
C ARG A 116 5.62 -5.16 -10.09
N ARG A 117 4.82 -4.81 -11.08
CA ARG A 117 4.55 -3.43 -11.47
C ARG A 117 3.11 -3.10 -11.17
N ASP A 118 2.92 -1.99 -10.50
CA ASP A 118 1.63 -1.46 -10.08
C ASP A 118 1.37 -0.20 -10.91
N ARG A 119 0.21 -0.10 -11.54
CA ARG A 119 -0.21 1.07 -12.31
C ARG A 119 -1.62 1.46 -11.91
N ALA A 120 -1.79 2.66 -11.42
CA ALA A 120 -3.08 3.26 -11.17
C ALA A 120 -3.30 4.43 -12.12
N HIS A 121 -4.47 4.49 -12.77
CA HIS A 121 -4.93 5.62 -13.56
C HIS A 121 -6.33 5.97 -13.09
N GLY A 122 -6.55 7.25 -12.78
CA GLY A 122 -7.82 7.66 -12.21
C GLY A 122 -8.13 9.12 -12.39
N GLU A 123 -9.24 9.50 -11.78
CA GLU A 123 -9.75 10.87 -11.78
C GLU A 123 -10.14 11.26 -10.36
N LEU A 124 -9.66 12.42 -9.91
CA LEU A 124 -10.14 13.08 -8.72
C LEU A 124 -11.53 13.64 -9.00
N GLY A 125 -12.38 13.67 -7.97
CA GLY A 125 -13.75 14.19 -8.12
C GLY A 125 -13.84 15.70 -8.30
N ASP A 126 -12.73 16.43 -8.09
CA ASP A 126 -12.63 17.88 -8.22
C ASP A 126 -11.17 18.29 -8.50
N ALA A 127 -10.98 19.41 -9.21
CA ALA A 127 -9.67 20.00 -9.48
C ALA A 127 -9.17 20.88 -8.31
N GLY A 128 -10.03 21.25 -7.35
CA GLY A 128 -9.68 22.01 -6.15
C GLY A 128 -9.03 21.15 -5.06
N ASP A 129 -8.68 21.78 -3.94
CA ASP A 129 -8.09 21.05 -2.80
C ASP A 129 -9.14 20.29 -1.97
N ASP A 130 -10.42 20.58 -2.16
CA ASP A 130 -11.53 19.91 -1.47
C ASP A 130 -12.02 18.66 -2.23
N VAL A 131 -11.10 17.75 -2.54
CA VAL A 131 -11.42 16.49 -3.19
C VAL A 131 -12.16 15.58 -2.21
N ALA A 132 -13.43 15.26 -2.48
CA ALA A 132 -14.24 14.39 -1.63
C ALA A 132 -14.15 12.89 -2.01
N ARG A 133 -13.74 12.59 -3.24
CA ARG A 133 -13.67 11.21 -3.78
C ARG A 133 -12.71 11.14 -4.96
N PHE A 134 -12.32 9.91 -5.30
CA PHE A 134 -11.71 9.61 -6.59
C PHE A 134 -12.15 8.23 -7.09
N GLU A 135 -11.97 7.99 -8.37
CA GLU A 135 -12.13 6.69 -9.00
C GLU A 135 -10.88 6.36 -9.81
N ALA A 136 -10.46 5.10 -9.83
CA ALA A 136 -9.27 4.68 -10.55
C ALA A 136 -9.38 3.23 -11.02
N ARG A 137 -8.52 2.87 -11.98
CA ARG A 137 -8.20 1.48 -12.34
C ARG A 137 -6.79 1.20 -11.90
N LEU A 138 -6.62 0.10 -11.17
CA LEU A 138 -5.34 -0.38 -10.71
C LEU A 138 -5.04 -1.71 -11.41
N SER A 139 -3.88 -1.82 -12.03
CA SER A 139 -3.37 -3.05 -12.61
C SER A 139 -2.06 -3.47 -11.95
N TYR A 140 -1.97 -4.74 -11.59
CA TYR A 140 -0.73 -5.41 -11.22
C TYR A 140 -0.26 -6.29 -12.36
N THR A 141 1.03 -6.24 -12.66
CA THR A 141 1.66 -7.22 -13.56
C THR A 141 2.82 -7.89 -12.83
N PHE A 142 2.90 -9.21 -12.97
CA PHE A 142 3.95 -10.02 -12.36
C PHE A 142 4.75 -10.71 -13.46
N ALA A 143 6.06 -10.58 -13.43
CA ALA A 143 6.95 -11.24 -14.37
C ALA A 143 8.24 -11.71 -13.68
N PRO A 144 8.78 -12.89 -14.01
CA PRO A 144 10.10 -13.29 -13.56
C PRO A 144 11.15 -12.28 -14.02
N THR A 145 12.10 -11.94 -13.14
CA THR A 145 13.25 -11.12 -13.52
C THR A 145 14.25 -11.94 -14.37
N ALA A 146 15.11 -11.26 -15.09
CA ALA A 146 16.11 -11.93 -15.91
C ALA A 146 16.98 -12.91 -15.09
N GLY A 147 17.11 -14.12 -15.56
CA GLY A 147 17.86 -15.19 -14.88
C GLY A 147 17.11 -15.94 -13.79
N SER A 148 15.87 -15.53 -13.47
CA SER A 148 15.00 -16.24 -12.54
C SER A 148 14.41 -17.50 -13.16
N ARG A 149 14.25 -18.53 -12.33
CA ARG A 149 13.61 -19.81 -12.66
C ARG A 149 12.46 -20.03 -11.69
N CYS A 150 11.25 -19.79 -12.14
CA CYS A 150 10.05 -19.75 -11.32
C CYS A 150 9.00 -20.80 -11.75
N GLU A 151 9.39 -21.78 -12.58
CA GLU A 151 8.48 -22.76 -13.20
C GLU A 151 7.77 -23.61 -12.15
N ASP A 152 8.40 -23.90 -11.03
CA ASP A 152 7.85 -24.67 -9.92
C ASP A 152 6.84 -23.88 -9.07
N LEU A 153 6.77 -22.56 -9.23
CA LEU A 153 5.76 -21.71 -8.59
C LEU A 153 4.53 -21.48 -9.46
N VAL A 154 4.56 -21.93 -10.70
CA VAL A 154 3.45 -21.85 -11.66
C VAL A 154 2.68 -23.15 -11.67
N ALA A 155 1.35 -23.08 -11.76
CA ALA A 155 0.50 -24.26 -11.85
C ALA A 155 0.90 -25.18 -13.03
N GLY A 156 1.15 -26.46 -12.75
CA GLY A 156 1.61 -27.44 -13.74
C GLY A 156 2.05 -28.75 -13.09
N GLU A 157 2.54 -29.69 -13.89
CA GLU A 157 2.93 -31.02 -13.43
C GLU A 157 4.10 -31.02 -12.41
N LEU A 158 4.93 -29.97 -12.41
CA LEU A 158 6.08 -29.85 -11.53
C LEU A 158 5.77 -29.12 -10.21
N SER A 159 4.57 -28.54 -10.08
CA SER A 159 4.24 -27.71 -8.92
C SER A 159 3.48 -28.52 -7.87
N VAL A 160 4.03 -28.53 -6.64
CA VAL A 160 3.38 -29.13 -5.46
C VAL A 160 2.45 -28.11 -4.77
N ALA A 161 2.80 -26.82 -4.82
CA ALA A 161 2.03 -25.73 -4.24
C ALA A 161 2.20 -24.47 -5.11
N PRO A 162 1.46 -24.36 -6.21
CA PRO A 162 1.60 -23.23 -7.11
C PRO A 162 1.14 -21.93 -6.43
N VAL A 163 1.96 -20.88 -6.57
CA VAL A 163 1.63 -19.53 -6.15
C VAL A 163 0.90 -18.78 -7.25
N PHE A 164 1.22 -19.11 -8.51
CA PHE A 164 0.65 -18.47 -9.69
C PHE A 164 0.00 -19.51 -10.62
N ALA A 165 -1.10 -19.13 -11.25
CA ALA A 165 -1.67 -19.91 -12.34
C ALA A 165 -0.82 -19.80 -13.61
N ALA A 166 -0.20 -18.65 -13.85
CA ALA A 166 0.72 -18.37 -14.96
C ALA A 166 1.73 -17.29 -14.56
N LEU A 167 2.88 -17.23 -15.23
CA LEU A 167 3.85 -16.12 -15.24
C LEU A 167 4.38 -15.93 -16.68
N PRO A 168 4.39 -14.70 -17.24
CA PRO A 168 3.85 -13.50 -16.62
C PRO A 168 2.33 -13.51 -16.50
N CYS A 169 1.80 -12.74 -15.54
CA CYS A 169 0.36 -12.63 -15.31
C CYS A 169 -0.03 -11.24 -14.82
N GLY A 170 -1.32 -10.98 -14.70
CA GLY A 170 -1.84 -9.70 -14.22
C GLY A 170 -3.13 -9.83 -13.42
N MET A 171 -3.41 -8.80 -12.64
CA MET A 171 -4.65 -8.60 -11.91
C MET A 171 -5.10 -7.15 -12.10
N ASP A 172 -6.40 -6.95 -12.32
CA ASP A 172 -7.00 -5.65 -12.53
C ASP A 172 -8.10 -5.40 -11.49
N TYR A 173 -8.18 -4.14 -11.05
CA TYR A 173 -9.15 -3.68 -10.05
C TYR A 173 -9.76 -2.36 -10.48
N GLU A 174 -11.04 -2.18 -10.20
CA GLU A 174 -11.68 -0.89 -10.14
C GLU A 174 -11.65 -0.40 -8.71
N LEU A 175 -11.17 0.84 -8.52
CA LEU A 175 -11.07 1.50 -7.24
C LEU A 175 -12.12 2.60 -7.13
N SER A 176 -12.85 2.61 -6.02
CA SER A 176 -13.71 3.73 -5.63
C SER A 176 -13.29 4.21 -4.25
N ALA A 177 -13.04 5.49 -4.11
CA ALA A 177 -12.52 6.07 -2.89
C ALA A 177 -13.34 7.27 -2.42
N LYS A 178 -13.48 7.38 -1.10
CA LYS A 178 -14.13 8.52 -0.44
C LYS A 178 -13.22 9.02 0.68
N ARG A 179 -13.18 10.35 0.85
CA ARG A 179 -12.47 10.95 1.96
C ARG A 179 -13.04 10.46 3.29
N SER A 180 -12.19 9.97 4.18
CA SER A 180 -12.58 9.39 5.47
C SER A 180 -12.50 10.39 6.63
N GLY A 181 -12.02 11.62 6.40
CA GLY A 181 -11.88 12.68 7.40
C GLY A 181 -12.18 14.06 6.85
N PRO A 182 -12.19 15.09 7.73
CA PRO A 182 -12.27 16.47 7.27
C PRO A 182 -11.04 16.81 6.42
N PRO A 183 -11.11 17.88 5.58
CA PRO A 183 -9.92 18.40 4.93
C PRO A 183 -8.86 18.71 5.99
N LEU A 184 -7.61 18.42 5.69
CA LEU A 184 -6.50 18.83 6.55
C LEU A 184 -6.36 20.35 6.41
N GLU A 185 -6.53 21.09 7.52
CA GLU A 185 -6.34 22.56 7.59
C GLU A 185 -4.86 22.95 7.53
#